data_24839c0f4074b8074c56aa7c31164e14
#
_entry.id   24839c0f4074b8074c56aa7c31164e14
#
_cell.length_a   1.000
_cell.length_b   1.000
_cell.length_c   1.000
_cell.angle_alpha   90.00
_cell.angle_beta   90.00
_cell.angle_gamma   90.00
#
_symmetry.space_group_name_H-M   'P 1'
#
loop_
_entity.id
_entity.type
_entity.pdbx_description
1 polymer ?
#
loop_
_entity_poly.entity_id
_entity_poly.type
_entity_poly.pdbx_seq_one_letter_code
_entity_poly.pdbx_strand_id
1 'polypeptide(L)'
;SDYASQTIEGFLGSIYLHNRSAKLKDLADTLTYYEPLAPAESFWVSNTYRKGELKVLDTEQKDYKVFLGGTHGPYRVLDGGYHTGRNMLMVCDSFGNAIAPFLMPYYDSVYMVDFRDEYYSKEAAQGGVAEYIRRCGIQDIYVVLSESEGVGTAFINQLMPANLK
;
A
#
# COMPACT_ATOMS: atom_id res chain seq x y z
N SER A 1 7.38 16.47 15.92
CA SER A 1 6.42 15.70 15.10
C SER A 1 6.98 15.55 13.71
N ASP A 2 7.00 14.33 13.19
CA ASP A 2 7.50 14.03 11.84
C ASP A 2 6.41 14.20 10.78
N TYR A 3 5.25 14.70 11.21
CA TYR A 3 4.06 14.85 10.38
C TYR A 3 3.37 16.19 10.58
N ALA A 4 2.77 16.72 9.51
CA ALA A 4 1.82 17.82 9.53
C ALA A 4 0.40 17.27 9.34
N SER A 5 -0.55 17.69 10.16
CA SER A 5 -1.96 17.34 9.99
C SER A 5 -2.63 18.27 9.00
N GLN A 6 -3.46 17.72 8.12
CA GLN A 6 -4.28 18.44 7.17
C GLN A 6 -5.67 17.84 7.08
N THR A 7 -6.61 18.54 6.46
CA THR A 7 -7.99 18.08 6.31
C THR A 7 -8.45 18.13 4.85
N ILE A 8 -9.27 17.18 4.48
CA ILE A 8 -10.00 17.15 3.21
C ILE A 8 -11.49 17.15 3.52
N GLU A 9 -12.17 18.21 3.10
CA GLU A 9 -13.63 18.30 3.17
C GLU A 9 -14.29 17.52 2.03
N GLY A 10 -15.44 16.93 2.32
CA GLY A 10 -16.25 16.23 1.33
C GLY A 10 -15.72 14.84 0.99
N PHE A 11 -15.08 14.18 1.94
CA PHE A 11 -14.60 12.80 1.78
C PHE A 11 -15.77 11.81 1.78
N LEU A 12 -15.81 10.94 0.77
CA LEU A 12 -16.93 10.04 0.52
C LEU A 12 -16.60 8.55 0.75
N GLY A 13 -15.33 8.21 0.85
CA GLY A 13 -14.87 6.85 1.07
C GLY A 13 -15.15 5.87 -0.08
N SER A 14 -14.76 4.61 0.11
CA SER A 14 -14.86 3.57 -0.92
C SER A 14 -16.30 3.09 -1.14
N ILE A 15 -17.16 3.14 -0.12
CA ILE A 15 -18.57 2.72 -0.24
C ILE A 15 -19.31 3.59 -1.28
N TYR A 16 -19.05 4.89 -1.30
CA TYR A 16 -19.62 5.78 -2.30
C TYR A 16 -19.14 5.44 -3.72
N LEU A 17 -17.87 5.06 -3.90
CA LEU A 17 -17.34 4.69 -5.20
C LEU A 17 -18.09 3.53 -5.85
N HIS A 18 -18.49 2.56 -5.04
CA HIS A 18 -19.22 1.38 -5.53
C HIS A 18 -20.71 1.65 -5.74
N ASN A 19 -21.31 2.48 -4.91
CA ASN A 19 -22.75 2.63 -4.84
C ASN A 19 -23.27 3.90 -5.52
N ARG A 20 -22.48 4.95 -5.56
CA ARG A 20 -22.79 6.29 -6.11
C ARG A 20 -24.16 6.85 -5.72
N SER A 21 -24.62 6.47 -4.53
CA SER A 21 -25.90 6.91 -4.00
C SER A 21 -25.91 8.40 -3.68
N ALA A 22 -26.94 9.12 -4.14
CA ALA A 22 -27.10 10.52 -3.80
C ALA A 22 -27.17 10.76 -2.29
N LYS A 23 -27.82 9.85 -1.54
CA LYS A 23 -27.87 9.92 -0.07
C LYS A 23 -26.50 9.85 0.60
N LEU A 24 -25.59 9.05 0.06
CA LEU A 24 -24.21 8.96 0.59
C LEU A 24 -23.42 10.22 0.28
N LYS A 25 -23.70 10.86 -0.86
CA LYS A 25 -23.06 12.13 -1.23
C LYS A 25 -23.39 13.26 -0.25
N ASP A 26 -24.61 13.26 0.29
CA ASP A 26 -25.04 14.25 1.26
C ASP A 26 -24.46 14.00 2.67
N LEU A 27 -23.85 12.82 2.89
CA LEU A 27 -23.21 12.39 4.13
C LEU A 27 -21.68 12.45 4.03
N ALA A 28 -21.15 13.28 3.15
CA ALA A 28 -19.72 13.46 3.03
C ALA A 28 -19.09 13.93 4.34
N ASP A 29 -17.93 13.37 4.67
CA ASP A 29 -17.23 13.58 5.92
C ASP A 29 -15.98 14.46 5.72
N THR A 30 -15.32 14.81 6.80
CA THR A 30 -14.02 15.46 6.79
C THR A 30 -12.95 14.44 7.15
N LEU A 31 -12.02 14.19 6.23
CA LEU A 31 -10.88 13.33 6.49
C LEU A 31 -9.71 14.15 7.05
N THR A 32 -9.26 13.86 8.27
CA THR A 32 -7.95 14.33 8.75
C THR A 32 -6.88 13.33 8.38
N TYR A 33 -5.84 13.79 7.71
CA TYR A 33 -4.68 12.97 7.36
C TYR A 33 -3.39 13.63 7.85
N TYR A 34 -2.31 12.85 7.88
CA TYR A 34 -1.01 13.28 8.36
C TYR A 34 0.02 13.08 7.26
N GLU A 35 0.60 14.16 6.81
CA GLU A 35 1.60 14.18 5.76
C GLU A 35 3.00 14.10 6.34
N PRO A 36 3.89 13.21 5.87
CA PRO A 36 5.28 13.20 6.28
C PRO A 36 5.97 14.53 5.96
N LEU A 37 6.74 15.08 6.91
CA LEU A 37 7.46 16.34 6.71
C LEU A 37 8.72 16.19 5.85
N ALA A 38 9.27 15.00 5.74
CA ALA A 38 10.40 14.74 4.85
C ALA A 38 9.93 14.59 3.40
N PRO A 39 10.76 14.96 2.43
CA PRO A 39 10.49 14.67 1.04
C PRO A 39 10.26 13.17 0.85
N ALA A 40 9.11 12.80 0.33
CA ALA A 40 8.74 11.42 0.11
C ALA A 40 8.65 11.14 -1.37
N GLU A 41 9.43 10.19 -1.84
CA GLU A 41 9.29 9.63 -3.17
C GLU A 41 8.49 8.33 -3.08
N SER A 42 7.55 8.14 -3.99
CA SER A 42 6.86 6.88 -4.12
C SER A 42 6.73 6.50 -5.58
N PHE A 43 6.80 5.21 -5.84
CA PHE A 43 6.63 4.68 -7.18
C PHE A 43 5.99 3.28 -7.13
N TRP A 44 5.31 2.94 -8.20
CA TRP A 44 4.79 1.61 -8.43
C TRP A 44 5.61 0.90 -9.54
N VAL A 45 5.65 -0.41 -9.47
CA VAL A 45 6.23 -1.25 -10.53
C VAL A 45 5.12 -2.08 -11.14
N SER A 46 4.92 -1.94 -12.44
CA SER A 46 3.97 -2.76 -13.17
C SER A 46 4.56 -4.13 -13.50
N ASN A 47 3.70 -5.05 -13.92
CA ASN A 47 4.07 -6.36 -14.45
C ASN A 47 5.06 -6.32 -15.64
N THR A 48 5.16 -5.18 -16.33
CA THR A 48 6.10 -4.95 -17.42
C THR A 48 7.38 -4.23 -16.94
N TYR A 49 7.60 -4.17 -15.62
CA TYR A 49 8.71 -3.46 -14.97
C TYR A 49 8.75 -1.96 -15.29
N ARG A 50 7.63 -1.39 -15.68
CA ARG A 50 7.51 0.06 -15.84
C ARG A 50 7.37 0.70 -14.48
N LYS A 51 8.24 1.66 -14.19
CA LYS A 51 8.17 2.50 -13.01
C LYS A 51 7.26 3.70 -13.31
N GLY A 52 6.31 3.97 -12.41
CA GLY A 52 5.49 5.18 -12.41
C GLY A 52 5.61 5.88 -11.07
N GLU A 53 5.48 7.19 -11.07
CA GLU A 53 5.42 7.97 -9.83
C GLU A 53 4.04 7.84 -9.19
N LEU A 54 4.01 7.83 -7.87
CA LEU A 54 2.79 7.90 -7.06
C LEU A 54 2.85 9.16 -6.19
N LYS A 55 1.72 9.79 -6.01
CA LYS A 55 1.57 10.73 -4.89
C LYS A 55 1.35 9.91 -3.61
N VAL A 56 2.15 10.17 -2.59
CA VAL A 56 1.95 9.52 -1.26
C VAL A 56 0.57 9.87 -0.71
N LEU A 57 0.18 11.14 -0.87
CA LEU A 57 -1.16 11.62 -0.57
C LEU A 57 -1.65 12.46 -1.76
N ASP A 58 -2.75 12.05 -2.36
CA ASP A 58 -3.40 12.79 -3.46
C ASP A 58 -4.62 13.56 -2.92
N THR A 59 -4.37 14.76 -2.43
CA THR A 59 -5.37 15.61 -1.79
C THR A 59 -6.46 16.15 -2.72
N GLU A 60 -6.30 15.97 -4.03
CA GLU A 60 -7.34 16.28 -5.01
C GLU A 60 -8.46 15.24 -5.02
N GLN A 61 -8.17 14.03 -4.52
CA GLN A 61 -9.16 12.97 -4.41
C GLN A 61 -10.10 13.20 -3.21
N LYS A 62 -11.35 12.80 -3.37
CA LYS A 62 -12.38 12.88 -2.33
C LYS A 62 -12.84 11.48 -1.88
N ASP A 63 -12.08 10.47 -2.20
CA ASP A 63 -12.33 9.08 -1.87
C ASP A 63 -11.04 8.39 -1.38
N TYR A 64 -11.06 7.08 -1.23
CA TYR A 64 -9.94 6.30 -0.72
C TYR A 64 -8.65 6.43 -1.57
N LYS A 65 -8.74 6.92 -2.79
CA LYS A 65 -7.58 7.18 -3.65
C LYS A 65 -6.67 8.32 -3.13
N VAL A 66 -7.12 9.07 -2.12
CA VAL A 66 -6.25 10.01 -1.41
C VAL A 66 -4.97 9.32 -0.94
N PHE A 67 -5.06 8.04 -0.59
CA PHE A 67 -3.91 7.23 -0.19
C PHE A 67 -3.26 6.56 -1.40
N LEU A 68 -2.05 6.99 -1.74
CA LEU A 68 -1.22 6.45 -2.83
C LEU A 68 -1.91 6.43 -4.21
N GLY A 69 -2.90 7.29 -4.45
CA GLY A 69 -3.69 7.28 -5.68
C GLY A 69 -4.55 6.01 -5.88
N GLY A 70 -4.69 5.18 -4.85
CA GLY A 70 -5.33 3.88 -4.90
C GLY A 70 -4.36 2.71 -5.08
N THR A 71 -4.85 1.58 -5.58
CA THR A 71 -4.01 0.40 -5.82
C THR A 71 -3.48 0.41 -7.26
N HIS A 72 -2.16 0.43 -7.40
CA HIS A 72 -1.46 0.46 -8.68
C HIS A 72 -0.44 -0.68 -8.75
N GLY A 73 -0.74 -1.70 -9.52
CA GLY A 73 0.13 -2.85 -9.73
C GLY A 73 0.42 -3.68 -8.48
N PRO A 74 1.14 -4.79 -8.64
CA PRO A 74 1.40 -5.72 -7.56
C PRO A 74 2.42 -5.21 -6.54
N TYR A 75 3.33 -4.32 -6.97
CA TYR A 75 4.44 -3.83 -6.15
C TYR A 75 4.48 -2.32 -6.13
N ARG A 76 4.67 -1.77 -4.96
CA ARG A 76 4.87 -0.35 -4.71
C ARG A 76 6.03 -0.16 -3.75
N VAL A 77 6.75 0.92 -3.88
CA VAL A 77 7.84 1.28 -2.97
C VAL A 77 7.67 2.72 -2.55
N LEU A 78 7.73 2.96 -1.26
CA LEU A 78 7.73 4.27 -0.65
C LEU A 78 9.12 4.51 -0.08
N ASP A 79 9.77 5.59 -0.53
CA ASP A 79 11.06 6.03 -0.05
C ASP A 79 10.89 7.42 0.57
N GLY A 80 11.18 7.55 1.84
CA GLY A 80 11.06 8.79 2.59
C GLY A 80 12.37 9.59 2.65
N GLY A 81 13.44 9.12 2.00
CA GLY A 81 14.76 9.71 2.10
C GLY A 81 15.39 9.57 3.49
N TYR A 82 14.84 8.70 4.33
CA TYR A 82 15.42 8.38 5.64
C TYR A 82 16.52 7.33 5.51
N HIS A 83 17.53 7.41 6.34
CA HIS A 83 18.69 6.49 6.33
C HIS A 83 18.77 5.75 7.66
N THR A 84 17.80 4.87 7.89
CA THR A 84 17.67 4.07 9.10
C THR A 84 18.49 2.76 9.04
N GLY A 85 18.92 2.37 7.84
CA GLY A 85 19.57 1.09 7.56
C GLY A 85 18.62 -0.09 7.53
N ARG A 86 17.31 0.14 7.47
CA ARG A 86 16.27 -0.89 7.52
C ARG A 86 15.26 -0.75 6.38
N ASN A 87 14.89 -1.86 5.81
CA ASN A 87 13.81 -1.98 4.83
C ASN A 87 12.68 -2.83 5.38
N MET A 88 11.45 -2.49 5.01
CA MET A 88 10.25 -3.18 5.43
C MET A 88 9.48 -3.72 4.24
N LEU A 89 8.89 -4.89 4.41
CA LEU A 89 7.89 -5.44 3.49
C LEU A 89 6.51 -5.39 4.13
N MET A 90 5.57 -4.72 3.49
CA MET A 90 4.16 -4.78 3.82
C MET A 90 3.45 -5.69 2.81
N VAL A 91 2.96 -6.82 3.29
CA VAL A 91 2.04 -7.68 2.53
C VAL A 91 0.64 -7.24 2.86
N CYS A 92 -0.08 -6.69 1.90
CA CYS A 92 -1.33 -6.00 2.21
C CYS A 92 -2.36 -6.11 1.09
N ASP A 93 -3.59 -5.83 1.48
CA ASP A 93 -4.65 -5.37 0.59
C ASP A 93 -4.67 -3.83 0.52
N SER A 94 -5.76 -3.25 0.03
CA SER A 94 -5.90 -1.79 -0.08
C SER A 94 -5.85 -1.05 1.27
N PHE A 95 -6.08 -1.70 2.40
CA PHE A 95 -5.93 -1.08 3.73
C PHE A 95 -4.49 -0.64 4.01
N GLY A 96 -3.51 -1.34 3.45
CA GLY A 96 -2.11 -0.95 3.53
C GLY A 96 -1.82 0.44 2.98
N ASN A 97 -2.60 0.93 2.01
CA ASN A 97 -2.39 2.24 1.41
C ASN A 97 -2.49 3.39 2.42
N ALA A 98 -3.42 3.29 3.37
CA ALA A 98 -3.60 4.30 4.40
C ALA A 98 -2.55 4.24 5.52
N ILE A 99 -1.91 3.09 5.70
CA ILE A 99 -0.96 2.84 6.80
C ILE A 99 0.49 3.07 6.36
N ALA A 100 0.83 2.67 5.13
CA ALA A 100 2.22 2.70 4.65
C ALA A 100 2.91 4.07 4.77
N PRO A 101 2.26 5.21 4.50
CA PRO A 101 2.89 6.53 4.67
C PRO A 101 3.39 6.80 6.08
N PHE A 102 2.72 6.25 7.11
CA PHE A 102 3.13 6.41 8.51
C PHE A 102 4.37 5.60 8.89
N LEU A 103 4.78 4.67 8.04
CA LEU A 103 5.95 3.82 8.30
C LEU A 103 7.21 4.36 7.64
N MET A 104 7.07 5.28 6.69
CA MET A 104 8.18 5.84 5.92
C MET A 104 9.30 6.44 6.81
N PRO A 105 9.04 7.15 7.92
CA PRO A 105 10.11 7.70 8.75
C PRO A 105 10.97 6.66 9.48
N TYR A 106 10.53 5.41 9.54
CA TYR A 106 11.18 4.35 10.30
C TYR A 106 11.99 3.38 9.43
N TYR A 107 11.93 3.57 8.10
CA TYR A 107 12.57 2.68 7.13
C TYR A 107 13.21 3.49 5.99
N ASP A 108 14.27 2.95 5.39
CA ASP A 108 14.84 3.49 4.17
C ASP A 108 13.85 3.32 3.01
N SER A 109 13.21 2.14 2.96
CA SER A 109 12.15 1.88 1.99
C SER A 109 11.06 1.00 2.59
N VAL A 110 9.81 1.32 2.27
CA VAL A 110 8.63 0.52 2.55
C VAL A 110 8.18 -0.14 1.24
N TYR A 111 8.45 -1.43 1.12
CA TYR A 111 8.01 -2.24 -0.02
C TYR A 111 6.61 -2.75 0.26
N MET A 112 5.68 -2.53 -0.66
CA MET A 112 4.30 -3.00 -0.54
C MET A 112 3.99 -4.03 -1.61
N VAL A 113 3.35 -5.12 -1.21
CA VAL A 113 2.91 -6.20 -2.09
C VAL A 113 1.43 -6.46 -1.91
N ASP A 114 0.66 -6.29 -2.97
CA ASP A 114 -0.74 -6.70 -3.01
C ASP A 114 -0.85 -8.10 -3.62
N PHE A 115 -1.08 -9.09 -2.76
CA PHE A 115 -1.14 -10.50 -3.14
C PHE A 115 -2.37 -10.88 -3.98
N ARG A 116 -3.37 -10.00 -4.08
CA ARG A 116 -4.58 -10.23 -4.89
C ARG A 116 -4.33 -10.00 -6.39
N ASP A 117 -3.25 -9.29 -6.71
CA ASP A 117 -2.90 -9.04 -8.10
C ASP A 117 -2.47 -10.35 -8.80
N GLU A 118 -3.03 -10.60 -9.98
CA GLU A 118 -2.75 -11.84 -10.74
C GLU A 118 -1.27 -12.00 -11.13
N TYR A 119 -0.55 -10.91 -11.24
CA TYR A 119 0.88 -10.92 -11.55
C TYR A 119 1.72 -11.36 -10.38
N TYR A 120 1.30 -11.04 -9.16
CA TYR A 120 1.93 -11.57 -7.96
C TYR A 120 1.87 -13.10 -7.92
N SER A 121 0.74 -13.68 -8.33
CA SER A 121 0.58 -15.14 -8.39
C SER A 121 1.57 -15.81 -9.34
N LYS A 122 1.94 -15.15 -10.44
CA LYS A 122 2.95 -15.63 -11.40
C LYS A 122 4.36 -15.51 -10.86
N GLU A 123 4.67 -14.44 -10.14
CA GLU A 123 5.97 -14.23 -9.49
C GLU A 123 6.14 -15.10 -8.23
N ALA A 124 5.06 -15.37 -7.50
CA ALA A 124 5.07 -16.31 -6.37
C ALA A 124 5.55 -17.71 -6.80
N ALA A 125 5.27 -18.11 -8.05
CA ALA A 125 5.80 -19.34 -8.63
C ALA A 125 7.32 -19.30 -8.84
N GLN A 126 7.96 -18.14 -8.84
CA GLN A 126 9.39 -17.92 -9.03
C GLN A 126 10.17 -17.63 -7.74
N GLY A 127 9.59 -17.92 -6.58
CA GLY A 127 10.25 -17.70 -5.28
C GLY A 127 9.44 -16.86 -4.29
N GLY A 128 8.41 -16.16 -4.77
CA GLY A 128 7.44 -15.45 -3.94
C GLY A 128 8.03 -14.39 -3.00
N VAL A 129 7.40 -14.24 -1.86
CA VAL A 129 7.80 -13.29 -0.82
C VAL A 129 9.23 -13.54 -0.32
N ALA A 130 9.67 -14.80 -0.23
CA ALA A 130 11.00 -15.14 0.26
C ALA A 130 12.12 -14.58 -0.64
N GLU A 131 11.95 -14.67 -1.97
CA GLU A 131 12.91 -14.09 -2.91
C GLU A 131 12.86 -12.55 -2.87
N TYR A 132 11.67 -11.99 -2.70
CA TYR A 132 11.51 -10.54 -2.57
C TYR A 132 12.22 -10.01 -1.33
N ILE A 133 12.07 -10.69 -0.19
CA ILE A 133 12.75 -10.38 1.07
C ILE A 133 14.27 -10.37 0.87
N ARG A 134 14.80 -11.41 0.25
CA ARG A 134 16.25 -11.54 0.01
C ARG A 134 16.77 -10.44 -0.93
N ARG A 135 16.06 -10.19 -2.03
CA ARG A 135 16.48 -9.24 -3.07
C ARG A 135 16.43 -7.78 -2.57
N CYS A 136 15.43 -7.43 -1.79
CA CYS A 136 15.23 -6.07 -1.29
C CYS A 136 15.86 -5.82 0.09
N GLY A 137 16.53 -6.83 0.66
CA GLY A 137 17.19 -6.69 1.96
C GLY A 137 16.22 -6.33 3.06
N ILE A 138 15.10 -7.06 3.18
CA ILE A 138 14.02 -6.80 4.12
C ILE A 138 14.38 -7.30 5.52
N GLN A 139 14.21 -6.47 6.53
CA GLN A 139 14.40 -6.82 7.96
C GLN A 139 13.06 -7.04 8.67
N ASP A 140 12.04 -6.31 8.31
CA ASP A 140 10.73 -6.37 8.96
C ASP A 140 9.62 -6.71 7.95
N ILE A 141 8.66 -7.52 8.39
CA ILE A 141 7.50 -7.89 7.59
C ILE A 141 6.24 -7.54 8.38
N TYR A 142 5.37 -6.76 7.74
CA TYR A 142 4.04 -6.45 8.24
C TYR A 142 2.98 -7.06 7.32
N VAL A 143 1.95 -7.64 7.92
CA VAL A 143 0.79 -8.16 7.21
C VAL A 143 -0.41 -7.31 7.60
N VAL A 144 -0.99 -6.62 6.62
CA VAL A 144 -2.11 -5.68 6.79
C VAL A 144 -3.23 -6.06 5.85
N LEU A 145 -4.24 -6.76 6.37
CA LEU A 145 -5.33 -7.32 5.58
C LEU A 145 -6.67 -7.02 6.24
N SER A 146 -7.70 -6.87 5.42
CA SER A 146 -9.08 -6.95 5.90
C SER A 146 -9.37 -8.36 6.43
N GLU A 147 -10.34 -8.48 7.32
CA GLU A 147 -10.75 -9.77 7.88
C GLU A 147 -11.15 -10.76 6.77
N SER A 148 -11.85 -10.29 5.75
CA SER A 148 -12.29 -11.13 4.62
C SER A 148 -11.14 -11.70 3.79
N GLU A 149 -10.00 -11.01 3.72
CA GLU A 149 -8.84 -11.43 2.94
C GLU A 149 -7.84 -12.24 3.78
N GLY A 150 -7.75 -11.94 5.09
CA GLY A 150 -6.73 -12.49 5.98
C GLY A 150 -6.97 -13.94 6.43
N VAL A 151 -8.20 -14.44 6.33
CA VAL A 151 -8.61 -15.74 6.90
C VAL A 151 -8.59 -16.88 5.87
N GLY A 152 -8.31 -16.57 4.59
CA GLY A 152 -8.40 -17.55 3.51
C GLY A 152 -7.13 -18.37 3.30
N THR A 153 -7.29 -19.67 3.05
CA THR A 153 -6.20 -20.58 2.63
C THR A 153 -5.48 -20.06 1.37
N ALA A 154 -6.18 -19.29 0.53
CA ALA A 154 -5.63 -18.67 -0.67
C ALA A 154 -4.47 -17.72 -0.33
N PHE A 155 -4.60 -16.91 0.73
CA PHE A 155 -3.55 -16.01 1.19
C PHE A 155 -2.28 -16.75 1.60
N ILE A 156 -2.41 -17.76 2.46
CA ILE A 156 -1.28 -18.58 2.93
C ILE A 156 -0.59 -19.27 1.73
N ASN A 157 -1.38 -19.79 0.81
CA ASN A 157 -0.87 -20.44 -0.39
C ASN A 157 -0.11 -19.51 -1.34
N GLN A 158 -0.42 -18.22 -1.32
CA GLN A 158 0.28 -17.23 -2.14
C GLN A 158 1.58 -16.75 -1.49
N LEU A 159 1.65 -16.73 -0.15
CA LEU A 159 2.86 -16.35 0.57
C LEU A 159 3.94 -17.43 0.53
N MET A 160 3.55 -18.69 0.43
CA MET A 160 4.49 -19.81 0.48
C MET A 160 4.97 -20.18 -0.93
N PRO A 161 6.28 -20.34 -1.13
CA PRO A 161 6.79 -20.87 -2.39
C PRO A 161 6.25 -22.28 -2.64
N ALA A 162 6.09 -22.63 -3.92
CA ALA A 162 5.44 -23.87 -4.34
C ALA A 162 6.12 -25.15 -3.80
N ASN A 163 7.41 -25.08 -3.47
CA ASN A 163 8.20 -26.18 -2.93
C ASN A 163 8.05 -26.39 -1.41
N LEU A 164 7.29 -25.53 -0.72
CA LEU A 164 6.97 -25.68 0.71
C LEU A 164 5.49 -26.04 0.95
N LYS A 165 4.77 -26.37 -0.11
CA LYS A 165 3.37 -26.83 -0.04
C LYS A 165 3.27 -28.33 0.16
#